data_cf4b828e1c1146b49e9e0149fedd50be
#
_entry.id   cf4b828e1c1146b49e9e0149fedd50be
#
_cell.length_a   1.000
_cell.length_b   1.000
_cell.length_c   1.000
_cell.angle_alpha   90.00
_cell.angle_beta   90.00
_cell.angle_gamma   90.00
#
_symmetry.space_group_name_H-M   'P 1'
#
loop_
_entity.id
_entity.type
_entity.pdbx_description
1 polymer ?
#
loop_
_entity_poly.entity_id
_entity_poly.type
_entity_poly.pdbx_seq_one_letter_code
_entity_poly.pdbx_strand_id
1 'polypeptide(L)'
;MTKIKDTDYLQLSAYVRARETKLLNKERIERMLEAPTTADALKVLEECGWGDVSSLSQEDFETRLGTFLNEQISDIEEMLPDKRILEVVRLKYDYHNIKVLIKSEAVGELPDRLMSRLANIEPELLKAAYLQRDYRSLPQSIADSITEAAEI
;
A
#
# COMPACT_ATOMS: atom_id res chain seq x y z
N MET A 1 -19.69 -18.22 15.93
CA MET A 1 -18.44 -17.93 15.22
C MET A 1 -17.72 -19.23 14.95
N THR A 2 -17.50 -19.58 13.68
CA THR A 2 -16.76 -20.79 13.31
C THR A 2 -15.30 -20.58 13.75
N LYS A 3 -14.73 -21.55 14.48
CA LYS A 3 -13.33 -21.48 14.92
C LYS A 3 -12.42 -21.66 13.70
N ILE A 4 -11.63 -20.64 13.36
CA ILE A 4 -10.64 -20.70 12.30
C ILE A 4 -9.57 -21.74 12.66
N LYS A 5 -9.18 -22.58 11.70
CA LYS A 5 -8.18 -23.64 11.84
C LYS A 5 -6.96 -23.29 10.98
N ASP A 6 -5.80 -23.85 11.32
CA ASP A 6 -4.57 -23.68 10.54
C ASP A 6 -4.74 -24.15 9.09
N THR A 7 -5.60 -25.16 8.87
CA THR A 7 -5.91 -25.66 7.53
C THR A 7 -6.62 -24.65 6.63
N ASP A 8 -7.30 -23.67 7.21
CA ASP A 8 -8.02 -22.64 6.46
C ASP A 8 -7.05 -21.66 5.77
N TYR A 9 -5.79 -21.63 6.21
CA TYR A 9 -4.72 -20.82 5.63
C TYR A 9 -3.87 -21.55 4.56
N LEU A 10 -4.14 -22.81 4.24
CA LEU A 10 -3.30 -23.59 3.32
C LEU A 10 -3.23 -22.97 1.92
N GLN A 11 -4.37 -22.55 1.37
CA GLN A 11 -4.41 -21.92 0.06
C GLN A 11 -3.61 -20.61 0.05
N LEU A 12 -3.82 -19.75 1.04
CA LEU A 12 -3.09 -18.49 1.19
C LEU A 12 -1.59 -18.74 1.35
N SER A 13 -1.20 -19.72 2.16
CA SER A 13 0.22 -20.07 2.37
C SER A 13 0.89 -20.52 1.07
N ALA A 14 0.21 -21.35 0.29
CA ALA A 14 0.71 -21.80 -1.01
C ALA A 14 0.84 -20.62 -1.99
N TYR A 15 -0.17 -19.74 -2.03
CA TYR A 15 -0.15 -18.52 -2.85
C TYR A 15 1.02 -17.60 -2.49
N VAL A 16 1.18 -17.28 -1.21
CA VAL A 16 2.27 -16.41 -0.72
C VAL A 16 3.63 -17.01 -1.06
N ARG A 17 3.83 -18.31 -0.83
CA ARG A 17 5.07 -19.00 -1.19
C ARG A 17 5.38 -18.92 -2.69
N ALA A 18 4.38 -19.08 -3.55
CA ALA A 18 4.56 -18.90 -4.98
C ALA A 18 4.93 -17.46 -5.35
N ARG A 19 4.36 -16.45 -4.67
CA ARG A 19 4.69 -15.04 -4.88
C ARG A 19 6.08 -14.67 -4.33
N GLU A 20 6.52 -15.25 -3.22
CA GLU A 20 7.87 -15.04 -2.66
C GLU A 20 8.97 -15.36 -3.68
N THR A 21 8.75 -16.36 -4.57
CA THR A 21 9.72 -16.69 -5.63
C THR A 21 9.87 -15.60 -6.69
N LYS A 22 8.90 -14.68 -6.76
CA LYS A 22 8.88 -13.53 -7.69
C LYS A 22 9.44 -12.26 -7.10
N LEU A 23 9.82 -12.25 -5.83
CA LEU A 23 10.45 -11.08 -5.20
C LEU A 23 11.82 -10.80 -5.82
N LEU A 24 12.20 -9.52 -5.79
CA LEU A 24 13.54 -9.09 -6.16
C LEU A 24 14.56 -9.66 -5.16
N ASN A 25 15.39 -10.56 -5.63
CA ASN A 25 16.54 -11.05 -4.88
C ASN A 25 17.80 -10.26 -5.26
N LYS A 26 18.92 -10.53 -4.59
CA LYS A 26 20.18 -9.83 -4.82
C LYS A 26 20.62 -9.92 -6.29
N GLU A 27 20.56 -11.09 -6.91
CA GLU A 27 20.95 -11.32 -8.30
C GLU A 27 20.12 -10.47 -9.29
N ARG A 28 18.79 -10.40 -9.08
CA ARG A 28 17.90 -9.58 -9.90
C ARG A 28 18.19 -8.10 -9.75
N ILE A 29 18.46 -7.65 -8.52
CA ILE A 29 18.84 -6.25 -8.27
C ILE A 29 20.19 -5.93 -8.94
N GLU A 30 21.19 -6.80 -8.86
CA GLU A 30 22.48 -6.63 -9.53
C GLU A 30 22.29 -6.55 -11.06
N ARG A 31 21.48 -7.43 -11.65
CA ARG A 31 21.11 -7.34 -13.08
C ARG A 31 20.47 -6.02 -13.46
N MET A 32 19.61 -5.46 -12.60
CA MET A 32 18.99 -4.15 -12.83
C MET A 32 20.02 -3.02 -12.79
N LEU A 33 20.95 -3.07 -11.84
CA LEU A 33 22.02 -2.06 -11.69
C LEU A 33 23.04 -2.10 -12.85
N GLU A 34 23.29 -3.26 -13.41
CA GLU A 34 24.21 -3.47 -14.53
C GLU A 34 23.55 -3.26 -15.90
N ALA A 35 22.23 -3.07 -15.94
CA ALA A 35 21.49 -2.90 -17.19
C ALA A 35 21.94 -1.62 -17.92
N PRO A 36 22.18 -1.68 -19.25
CA PRO A 36 22.66 -0.54 -20.03
C PRO A 36 21.63 0.58 -20.19
N THR A 37 20.33 0.25 -20.06
CA THR A 37 19.21 1.21 -20.16
C THR A 37 18.18 0.98 -19.06
N THR A 38 17.41 2.01 -18.74
CA THR A 38 16.27 1.90 -17.81
C THR A 38 15.25 0.87 -18.27
N ALA A 39 14.97 0.81 -19.57
CA ALA A 39 14.05 -0.17 -20.14
C ALA A 39 14.54 -1.61 -19.92
N ASP A 40 15.84 -1.86 -20.04
CA ASP A 40 16.41 -3.19 -19.78
C ASP A 40 16.38 -3.53 -18.29
N ALA A 41 16.61 -2.56 -17.40
CA ALA A 41 16.43 -2.75 -15.97
C ALA A 41 14.98 -3.13 -15.62
N LEU A 42 14.00 -2.44 -16.22
CA LEU A 42 12.57 -2.70 -15.97
C LEU A 42 12.09 -4.06 -16.49
N LYS A 43 12.74 -4.64 -17.52
CA LYS A 43 12.44 -6.02 -17.97
C LYS A 43 12.65 -7.06 -16.87
N VAL A 44 13.55 -6.82 -15.93
CA VAL A 44 13.73 -7.71 -14.77
C VAL A 44 12.48 -7.73 -13.89
N LEU A 45 11.75 -6.62 -13.79
CA LEU A 45 10.46 -6.56 -13.07
C LEU A 45 9.37 -7.32 -13.82
N GLU A 46 9.38 -7.30 -15.15
CA GLU A 46 8.45 -8.09 -15.97
C GLU A 46 8.63 -9.59 -15.71
N GLU A 47 9.89 -10.07 -15.62
CA GLU A 47 10.20 -11.45 -15.22
C GLU A 47 9.66 -11.78 -13.82
N CYS A 48 9.54 -10.79 -12.94
CA CYS A 48 8.96 -10.91 -11.60
C CYS A 48 7.42 -10.86 -11.60
N GLY A 49 6.79 -10.70 -12.78
CA GLY A 49 5.34 -10.73 -12.93
C GLY A 49 4.64 -9.38 -12.74
N TRP A 50 5.36 -8.27 -12.93
CA TRP A 50 4.80 -6.91 -12.83
C TRP A 50 4.02 -6.46 -14.08
N GLY A 51 4.00 -7.30 -15.12
CA GLY A 51 3.45 -6.95 -16.43
C GLY A 51 4.42 -6.11 -17.25
N ASP A 52 3.96 -5.52 -18.35
CA ASP A 52 4.76 -4.65 -19.19
C ASP A 52 4.98 -3.28 -18.51
N VAL A 53 6.18 -3.09 -17.99
CA VAL A 53 6.61 -1.84 -17.31
C VAL A 53 7.78 -1.17 -18.00
N SER A 54 8.41 -1.81 -18.98
CA SER A 54 9.62 -1.32 -19.65
C SER A 54 9.38 -0.10 -20.53
N SER A 55 8.14 0.13 -20.96
CA SER A 55 7.71 1.25 -21.78
C SER A 55 7.11 2.43 -21.00
N LEU A 56 6.98 2.32 -19.68
CA LEU A 56 6.30 3.32 -18.85
C LEU A 56 7.18 4.55 -18.61
N SER A 57 6.55 5.73 -18.54
CA SER A 57 7.16 6.92 -17.98
C SER A 57 7.37 6.77 -16.46
N GLN A 58 8.17 7.65 -15.85
CA GLN A 58 8.39 7.61 -14.41
C GLN A 58 7.08 7.77 -13.61
N GLU A 59 6.20 8.66 -14.03
CA GLU A 59 4.92 8.91 -13.37
C GLU A 59 3.97 7.71 -13.52
N ASP A 60 3.91 7.12 -14.71
CA ASP A 60 3.12 5.92 -14.98
C ASP A 60 3.66 4.72 -14.19
N PHE A 61 4.99 4.62 -14.01
CA PHE A 61 5.61 3.57 -13.24
C PHE A 61 5.21 3.64 -11.76
N GLU A 62 5.21 4.83 -11.14
CA GLU A 62 4.76 5.00 -9.74
C GLU A 62 3.28 4.60 -9.58
N THR A 63 2.45 5.00 -10.55
CA THR A 63 1.03 4.63 -10.57
C THR A 63 0.86 3.11 -10.73
N ARG A 64 1.62 2.49 -11.63
CA ARG A 64 1.59 1.03 -11.84
C ARG A 64 2.08 0.27 -10.61
N LEU A 65 3.10 0.78 -9.92
CA LEU A 65 3.59 0.21 -8.67
C LEU A 65 2.50 0.16 -7.60
N GLY A 66 1.79 1.28 -7.42
CA GLY A 66 0.65 1.34 -6.48
C GLY A 66 -0.48 0.38 -6.85
N THR A 67 -0.84 0.32 -8.14
CA THR A 67 -1.86 -0.60 -8.66
C THR A 67 -1.46 -2.05 -8.43
N PHE A 68 -0.23 -2.42 -8.79
CA PHE A 68 0.29 -3.77 -8.59
C PHE A 68 0.25 -4.20 -7.11
N LEU A 69 0.65 -3.32 -6.21
CA LEU A 69 0.60 -3.60 -4.78
C LEU A 69 -0.84 -3.77 -4.27
N ASN A 70 -1.78 -2.95 -4.76
CA ASN A 70 -3.20 -3.10 -4.45
C ASN A 70 -3.76 -4.43 -4.94
N GLU A 71 -3.45 -4.84 -6.17
CA GLU A 71 -3.84 -6.14 -6.74
C GLU A 71 -3.34 -7.29 -5.85
N GLN A 72 -2.06 -7.26 -5.43
CA GLN A 72 -1.49 -8.31 -4.56
C GLN A 72 -2.18 -8.37 -3.20
N ILE A 73 -2.50 -7.23 -2.60
CA ILE A 73 -3.20 -7.17 -1.30
C ILE A 73 -4.63 -7.65 -1.44
N SER A 74 -5.32 -7.32 -2.53
CA SER A 74 -6.69 -7.78 -2.80
C SER A 74 -6.75 -9.30 -2.97
N ASP A 75 -5.81 -9.89 -3.73
CA ASP A 75 -5.69 -11.33 -3.88
C ASP A 75 -5.51 -12.04 -2.52
N ILE A 76 -4.67 -11.47 -1.65
CA ILE A 76 -4.45 -11.98 -0.29
C ILE A 76 -5.73 -11.85 0.55
N GLU A 77 -6.42 -10.71 0.46
CA GLU A 77 -7.64 -10.43 1.22
C GLU A 77 -8.78 -11.40 0.89
N GLU A 78 -8.90 -11.78 -0.38
CA GLU A 78 -9.91 -12.75 -0.83
C GLU A 78 -9.67 -14.14 -0.23
N MET A 79 -8.41 -14.52 0.00
CA MET A 79 -8.02 -15.83 0.54
C MET A 79 -7.91 -15.84 2.06
N LEU A 80 -7.98 -14.68 2.74
CA LEU A 80 -7.83 -14.59 4.19
C LEU A 80 -9.10 -15.06 4.92
N PRO A 81 -9.00 -16.06 5.80
CA PRO A 81 -10.10 -16.47 6.67
C PRO A 81 -10.47 -15.40 7.71
N ASP A 82 -9.51 -14.57 8.11
CA ASP A 82 -9.71 -13.46 9.05
C ASP A 82 -9.14 -12.16 8.47
N LYS A 83 -10.02 -11.31 7.95
CA LYS A 83 -9.65 -10.05 7.32
C LYS A 83 -9.04 -9.03 8.28
N ARG A 84 -9.25 -9.17 9.60
CA ARG A 84 -8.69 -8.28 10.62
C ARG A 84 -7.16 -8.25 10.59
N ILE A 85 -6.53 -9.32 10.09
CA ILE A 85 -5.07 -9.36 9.91
C ILE A 85 -4.62 -8.25 8.95
N LEU A 86 -5.35 -8.03 7.86
CA LEU A 86 -5.04 -6.96 6.91
C LEU A 86 -5.33 -5.58 7.47
N GLU A 87 -6.38 -5.43 8.28
CA GLU A 87 -6.67 -4.15 8.95
C GLU A 87 -5.45 -3.67 9.75
N VAL A 88 -4.79 -4.58 10.49
CA VAL A 88 -3.56 -4.26 11.24
C VAL A 88 -2.41 -3.85 10.30
N VAL A 89 -2.23 -4.56 9.19
CA VAL A 89 -1.17 -4.24 8.21
C VAL A 89 -1.43 -2.88 7.54
N ARG A 90 -2.71 -2.56 7.29
CA ARG A 90 -3.13 -1.31 6.66
C ARG A 90 -3.03 -0.09 7.57
N LEU A 91 -3.02 -0.25 8.90
CA LEU A 91 -2.89 0.85 9.86
C LEU A 91 -1.69 1.77 9.57
N LYS A 92 -0.57 1.23 9.12
CA LYS A 92 0.60 2.05 8.76
C LYS A 92 0.30 3.05 7.64
N TYR A 93 -0.62 2.73 6.74
CA TYR A 93 -1.04 3.63 5.66
C TYR A 93 -2.07 4.64 6.14
N ASP A 94 -2.94 4.30 7.10
CA ASP A 94 -3.80 5.28 7.77
C ASP A 94 -2.95 6.37 8.43
N TYR A 95 -1.95 5.98 9.23
CA TYR A 95 -1.03 6.93 9.87
C TYR A 95 -0.12 7.66 8.88
N HIS A 96 0.23 7.04 7.75
CA HIS A 96 0.93 7.74 6.67
C HIS A 96 0.06 8.87 6.11
N ASN A 97 -1.20 8.58 5.80
CA ASN A 97 -2.14 9.56 5.25
C ASN A 97 -2.40 10.72 6.24
N ILE A 98 -2.54 10.43 7.54
CA ILE A 98 -2.63 11.47 8.58
C ILE A 98 -1.39 12.38 8.56
N LYS A 99 -0.19 11.81 8.52
CA LYS A 99 1.05 12.59 8.45
C LYS A 99 1.16 13.43 7.18
N VAL A 100 0.67 12.92 6.06
CA VAL A 100 0.60 13.69 4.81
C VAL A 100 -0.29 14.91 5.00
N LEU A 101 -1.49 14.76 5.57
CA LEU A 101 -2.43 15.87 5.79
C LEU A 101 -1.85 16.93 6.74
N ILE A 102 -1.29 16.52 7.88
CA ILE A 102 -0.70 17.45 8.87
C ILE A 102 0.46 18.23 8.25
N LYS A 103 1.37 17.55 7.55
CA LYS A 103 2.50 18.21 6.89
C LYS A 103 2.06 19.13 5.75
N SER A 104 1.04 18.73 5.00
CA SER A 104 0.49 19.50 3.90
C SER A 104 -0.16 20.80 4.39
N GLU A 105 -0.81 20.76 5.54
CA GLU A 105 -1.36 21.98 6.17
C GLU A 105 -0.23 22.96 6.54
N ALA A 106 0.87 22.46 7.08
CA ALA A 106 2.02 23.30 7.44
C ALA A 106 2.72 23.93 6.23
N VAL A 107 2.69 23.23 5.07
CA VAL A 107 3.32 23.70 3.82
C VAL A 107 2.35 24.53 2.96
N GLY A 108 1.04 24.39 3.19
CA GLY A 108 0.01 25.06 2.39
C GLY A 108 -0.32 24.38 1.06
N GLU A 109 0.17 23.14 0.84
CA GLU A 109 -0.13 22.33 -0.34
C GLU A 109 -0.70 20.97 0.10
N LEU A 110 -1.76 20.52 -0.59
CA LEU A 110 -2.35 19.19 -0.37
C LEU A 110 -2.05 18.28 -1.58
N PRO A 111 -0.91 17.58 -1.57
CA PRO A 111 -0.55 16.69 -2.67
C PRO A 111 -1.29 15.35 -2.55
N ASP A 112 -2.46 15.23 -3.17
CA ASP A 112 -3.29 14.02 -3.18
C ASP A 112 -2.51 12.77 -3.62
N ARG A 113 -1.51 12.95 -4.49
CA ARG A 113 -0.60 11.88 -4.96
C ARG A 113 0.21 11.21 -3.86
N LEU A 114 0.39 11.87 -2.71
CA LEU A 114 1.14 11.31 -1.57
C LEU A 114 0.27 10.46 -0.65
N MET A 115 -1.04 10.49 -0.81
CA MET A 115 -1.94 9.68 0.00
C MET A 115 -2.03 8.25 -0.54
N SER A 116 -1.88 7.29 0.35
CA SER A 116 -1.94 5.86 0.01
C SER A 116 -3.38 5.35 0.02
N ARG A 117 -3.77 4.68 -1.05
CA ARG A 117 -5.07 3.96 -1.16
C ARG A 117 -5.04 2.59 -0.48
N LEU A 118 -3.89 2.18 0.07
CA LEU A 118 -3.74 0.93 0.83
C LEU A 118 -4.24 1.04 2.27
N ALA A 119 -4.65 2.22 2.70
CA ALA A 119 -5.18 2.49 4.03
C ALA A 119 -6.53 1.77 4.26
N ASN A 120 -6.93 1.61 5.54
CA ASN A 120 -8.28 1.15 5.88
C ASN A 120 -9.31 2.25 5.63
N ILE A 121 -8.91 3.51 5.78
CA ILE A 121 -9.77 4.67 5.58
C ILE A 121 -9.49 5.23 4.20
N GLU A 122 -10.53 5.37 3.38
CA GLU A 122 -10.43 5.99 2.08
C GLU A 122 -9.78 7.38 2.19
N PRO A 123 -8.75 7.70 1.37
CA PRO A 123 -8.04 8.97 1.44
C PRO A 123 -8.96 10.19 1.35
N GLU A 124 -9.98 10.14 0.50
CA GLU A 124 -10.94 11.21 0.28
C GLU A 124 -11.81 11.46 1.53
N LEU A 125 -12.22 10.37 2.22
CA LEU A 125 -12.96 10.46 3.48
C LEU A 125 -12.11 11.07 4.58
N LEU A 126 -10.87 10.59 4.74
CA LEU A 126 -9.93 11.09 5.74
C LEU A 126 -9.63 12.59 5.50
N LYS A 127 -9.38 12.97 4.25
CA LYS A 127 -9.13 14.34 3.83
C LYS A 127 -10.32 15.26 4.13
N ALA A 128 -11.53 14.81 3.78
CA ALA A 128 -12.74 15.58 4.06
C ALA A 128 -12.95 15.80 5.57
N ALA A 129 -12.80 14.74 6.37
CA ALA A 129 -12.91 14.81 7.82
C ALA A 129 -11.84 15.76 8.42
N TYR A 130 -10.60 15.69 7.92
CA TYR A 130 -9.50 16.53 8.38
C TYR A 130 -9.75 18.03 8.08
N LEU A 131 -10.14 18.36 6.84
CA LEU A 131 -10.39 19.75 6.43
C LEU A 131 -11.61 20.37 7.14
N GLN A 132 -12.63 19.56 7.43
CA GLN A 132 -13.83 20.01 8.15
C GLN A 132 -13.65 19.99 9.68
N ARG A 133 -12.53 19.46 10.19
CA ARG A 133 -12.31 19.23 11.63
C ARG A 133 -13.43 18.39 12.27
N ASP A 134 -14.07 17.53 11.49
CA ASP A 134 -15.14 16.65 11.92
C ASP A 134 -14.70 15.18 11.81
N TYR A 135 -14.28 14.61 12.93
CA TYR A 135 -13.71 13.26 13.01
C TYR A 135 -14.72 12.19 13.43
N ARG A 136 -16.01 12.53 13.53
CA ARG A 136 -17.06 11.60 14.02
C ARG A 136 -17.26 10.37 13.12
N SER A 137 -16.89 10.47 11.84
CA SER A 137 -16.95 9.36 10.88
C SER A 137 -15.73 8.44 10.92
N LEU A 138 -14.68 8.81 11.65
CA LEU A 138 -13.43 8.07 11.74
C LEU A 138 -13.42 7.15 12.97
N PRO A 139 -12.64 6.05 12.94
CA PRO A 139 -12.36 5.26 14.14
C PRO A 139 -11.78 6.14 15.26
N GLN A 140 -12.20 5.90 16.51
CA GLN A 140 -11.83 6.74 17.65
C GLN A 140 -10.31 6.89 17.79
N SER A 141 -9.55 5.79 17.64
CA SER A 141 -8.08 5.81 17.72
C SER A 141 -7.43 6.74 16.69
N ILE A 142 -8.02 6.84 15.51
CA ILE A 142 -7.54 7.74 14.43
C ILE A 142 -7.91 9.20 14.77
N ALA A 143 -9.13 9.45 15.22
CA ALA A 143 -9.58 10.76 15.64
C ALA A 143 -8.73 11.33 16.78
N ASP A 144 -8.44 10.50 17.79
CA ASP A 144 -7.58 10.87 18.93
C ASP A 144 -6.15 11.20 18.45
N SER A 145 -5.58 10.37 17.54
CA SER A 145 -4.23 10.61 17.02
C SER A 145 -4.13 11.91 16.22
N ILE A 146 -5.16 12.27 15.45
CA ILE A 146 -5.19 13.55 14.73
C ILE A 146 -5.27 14.72 15.70
N THR A 147 -6.12 14.59 16.73
CA THR A 147 -6.32 15.65 17.73
C THR A 147 -5.04 15.89 18.53
N GLU A 148 -4.40 14.82 19.02
CA GLU A 148 -3.13 14.90 19.74
C GLU A 148 -2.00 15.52 18.91
N ALA A 149 -1.92 15.13 17.63
CA ALA A 149 -0.89 15.67 16.72
C ALA A 149 -1.13 17.16 16.35
N ALA A 150 -2.35 17.66 16.47
CA ALA A 150 -2.67 19.07 16.20
C ALA A 150 -2.37 20.00 17.41
N GLU A 151 -2.09 19.42 18.60
CA GLU A 151 -1.75 20.16 19.82
C GLU A 151 -0.22 20.41 19.96
N ILE A 152 0.60 19.83 19.08
CA ILE A 152 2.06 19.96 19.08
C ILE A 152 2.50 21.07 18.12
#